data_9a2180fadaebef07b47e7baa8a69a56b
#
_entry.id   9a2180fadaebef07b47e7baa8a69a56b
#
_cell.length_a   1.000
_cell.length_b   1.000
_cell.length_c   1.000
_cell.angle_alpha   90.00
_cell.angle_beta   90.00
_cell.angle_gamma   90.00
#
_symmetry.space_group_name_H-M   'P 1'
#
loop_
_entity.id
_entity.type
_entity.pdbx_description
1 polymer ?
#
loop_
_entity_poly.entity_id
_entity_poly.type
_entity_poly.pdbx_seq_one_letter_code
_entity_poly.pdbx_strand_id
1 'polypeptide(L)'
;MTNLKRQDKPLSLLSEFKYSEEANAKAKQDIEDYCLTYFDDSIITADGFELAFLGCGYTFAGSHAIYNYVTCLEILMQRDGMTYDEAEEYFEFNVTGSFMGDRMPVFLLSMKEVTVEHND
;
A
#
# COMPACT_ATOMS: atom_id res chain seq x y z
N MET A 1 13.29 -15.59 20.83
CA MET A 1 13.31 -14.78 19.59
C MET A 1 11.96 -14.87 18.92
N THR A 2 11.50 -13.76 18.38
CA THR A 2 10.22 -13.73 17.70
C THR A 2 10.43 -13.75 16.19
N ASN A 3 9.78 -14.69 15.53
CA ASN A 3 9.79 -14.74 14.07
C ASN A 3 8.49 -14.18 13.54
N LEU A 4 8.62 -13.28 12.59
CA LEU A 4 7.48 -12.77 11.89
C LEU A 4 7.19 -13.69 10.71
N LYS A 5 6.03 -14.30 10.72
CA LYS A 5 5.63 -15.23 9.67
C LYS A 5 4.31 -14.79 9.07
N ARG A 6 4.30 -14.67 7.76
CA ARG A 6 3.08 -14.30 7.06
C ARG A 6 2.18 -15.53 6.92
N GLN A 7 0.91 -15.31 7.08
CA GLN A 7 -0.06 -16.35 6.76
C GLN A 7 -0.11 -16.53 5.24
N ASP A 8 -0.72 -17.63 4.80
CA ASP A 8 -0.96 -17.84 3.37
C ASP A 8 -1.76 -16.69 2.79
N LYS A 9 -2.69 -16.14 3.60
CA LYS A 9 -3.41 -14.91 3.26
C LYS A 9 -3.34 -13.97 4.46
N PRO A 10 -2.99 -12.69 4.24
CA PRO A 10 -3.05 -11.70 5.30
C PRO A 10 -4.46 -11.58 5.87
N LEU A 11 -4.55 -11.21 7.15
CA LEU A 11 -5.84 -11.09 7.83
C LEU A 11 -6.78 -10.09 7.15
N SER A 12 -6.23 -9.01 6.59
CA SER A 12 -7.06 -8.00 5.94
C SER A 12 -7.73 -8.50 4.67
N LEU A 13 -7.25 -9.59 4.06
CA LEU A 13 -7.92 -10.20 2.92
C LEU A 13 -9.23 -10.88 3.32
N LEU A 14 -9.45 -11.06 4.62
CA LEU A 14 -10.72 -11.56 5.15
C LEU A 14 -11.69 -10.41 5.41
N SER A 15 -11.26 -9.17 5.22
CA SER A 15 -12.06 -7.99 5.46
C SER A 15 -13.07 -7.77 4.32
N GLU A 16 -13.90 -6.76 4.49
CA GLU A 16 -14.91 -6.41 3.51
C GLU A 16 -14.44 -5.34 2.52
N PHE A 17 -13.13 -5.19 2.35
CA PHE A 17 -12.61 -4.22 1.40
C PHE A 17 -13.18 -4.48 0.01
N LYS A 18 -13.69 -3.43 -0.61
CA LYS A 18 -14.23 -3.47 -1.98
C LYS A 18 -13.58 -2.40 -2.82
N TYR A 19 -12.97 -2.82 -3.91
CA TYR A 19 -12.46 -1.87 -4.88
C TYR A 19 -13.59 -1.43 -5.81
N SER A 20 -13.60 -0.13 -6.15
CA SER A 20 -14.40 0.36 -7.27
C SER A 20 -13.66 1.53 -7.90
N GLU A 21 -13.85 1.70 -9.21
CA GLU A 21 -13.26 2.82 -9.93
C GLU A 21 -13.76 4.16 -9.38
N GLU A 22 -15.03 4.19 -9.00
CA GLU A 22 -15.64 5.40 -8.45
C GLU A 22 -15.03 5.77 -7.11
N ALA A 23 -14.88 4.79 -6.21
CA ALA A 23 -14.26 5.04 -4.91
C ALA A 23 -12.80 5.44 -5.07
N ASN A 24 -12.09 4.83 -6.03
CA ASN A 24 -10.69 5.16 -6.27
C ASN A 24 -10.54 6.58 -6.80
N ALA A 25 -11.43 7.01 -7.69
CA ALA A 25 -11.40 8.37 -8.23
C ALA A 25 -11.64 9.41 -7.13
N LYS A 26 -12.57 9.12 -6.22
CA LYS A 26 -12.81 10.00 -5.07
C LYS A 26 -11.60 10.04 -4.15
N ALA A 27 -10.99 8.91 -3.88
CA ALA A 27 -9.79 8.86 -3.06
C ALA A 27 -8.66 9.67 -3.68
N LYS A 28 -8.51 9.61 -4.99
CA LYS A 28 -7.49 10.38 -5.70
C LYS A 28 -7.68 11.89 -5.47
N GLN A 29 -8.92 12.36 -5.57
CA GLN A 29 -9.22 13.77 -5.31
C GLN A 29 -8.91 14.14 -3.86
N ASP A 30 -9.29 13.29 -2.91
CA ASP A 30 -9.03 13.54 -1.50
C ASP A 30 -7.53 13.60 -1.21
N ILE A 31 -6.75 12.73 -1.83
CA ILE A 31 -5.29 12.70 -1.67
C ILE A 31 -4.66 13.98 -2.23
N GLU A 32 -5.12 14.42 -3.41
CA GLU A 32 -4.62 15.66 -4.01
C GLU A 32 -4.88 16.84 -3.08
N ASP A 33 -6.08 16.94 -2.54
CA ASP A 33 -6.43 18.05 -1.62
C ASP A 33 -5.60 17.97 -0.33
N TYR A 34 -5.40 16.77 0.20
CA TYR A 34 -4.60 16.55 1.39
C TYR A 34 -3.15 16.97 1.15
N CYS A 35 -2.56 16.54 0.03
CA CYS A 35 -1.18 16.87 -0.27
C CYS A 35 -0.98 18.37 -0.51
N LEU A 36 -1.92 19.01 -1.20
CA LEU A 36 -1.83 20.44 -1.44
C LEU A 36 -1.98 21.26 -0.16
N THR A 37 -2.78 20.75 0.79
CA THR A 37 -3.04 21.47 2.04
C THR A 37 -1.87 21.36 3.02
N TYR A 38 -1.26 20.18 3.13
CA TYR A 38 -0.30 19.90 4.19
C TYR A 38 1.13 19.69 3.73
N PHE A 39 1.35 19.49 2.44
CA PHE A 39 2.66 19.19 1.89
C PHE A 39 2.89 20.00 0.63
N ASP A 40 4.09 19.92 0.09
CA ASP A 40 4.37 20.53 -1.21
C ASP A 40 4.01 19.52 -2.32
N ASP A 41 4.10 19.97 -3.56
CA ASP A 41 3.74 19.18 -4.72
C ASP A 41 4.80 18.16 -5.14
N SER A 42 5.81 17.95 -4.30
CA SER A 42 6.87 16.99 -4.59
C SER A 42 6.57 15.58 -4.08
N ILE A 43 5.41 15.38 -3.46
CA ILE A 43 5.00 14.06 -3.00
C ILE A 43 4.75 13.15 -4.20
N ILE A 44 5.45 12.01 -4.24
CA ILE A 44 5.28 11.02 -5.30
C ILE A 44 4.22 10.03 -4.84
N THR A 45 3.15 9.89 -5.63
CA THR A 45 2.05 8.98 -5.32
C THR A 45 2.09 7.75 -6.22
N ALA A 46 1.47 6.67 -5.77
CA ALA A 46 1.35 5.43 -6.54
C ALA A 46 -0.01 5.40 -7.22
N ASP A 47 -0.04 5.77 -8.49
CA ASP A 47 -1.27 5.87 -9.27
C ASP A 47 -1.96 4.50 -9.39
N GLY A 48 -3.25 4.48 -9.13
CA GLY A 48 -4.03 3.25 -9.16
C GLY A 48 -4.19 2.57 -7.81
N PHE A 49 -3.46 3.02 -6.79
CA PHE A 49 -3.51 2.44 -5.44
C PHE A 49 -4.07 3.42 -4.42
N GLU A 50 -4.86 4.39 -4.87
CA GLU A 50 -5.35 5.46 -4.01
C GLU A 50 -6.15 4.94 -2.82
N LEU A 51 -6.91 3.85 -2.99
CA LEU A 51 -7.69 3.28 -1.89
C LEU A 51 -6.84 2.64 -0.81
N ALA A 52 -5.55 2.44 -1.07
CA ALA A 52 -4.60 1.92 -0.09
C ALA A 52 -3.84 3.03 0.64
N PHE A 53 -4.04 4.29 0.27
CA PHE A 53 -3.30 5.41 0.83
C PHE A 53 -3.61 5.61 2.31
N LEU A 54 -2.58 5.75 3.12
CA LEU A 54 -2.71 5.94 4.56
C LEU A 54 -2.37 7.36 5.01
N GLY A 55 -1.53 8.04 4.27
CA GLY A 55 -1.05 9.36 4.65
C GLY A 55 0.39 9.54 4.21
N CYS A 56 1.07 10.52 4.80
CA CYS A 56 2.48 10.78 4.50
C CYS A 56 3.32 10.66 5.76
N GLY A 57 4.55 10.19 5.57
CA GLY A 57 5.53 10.12 6.65
C GLY A 57 6.75 10.94 6.32
N TYR A 58 7.52 11.27 7.33
CA TYR A 58 8.71 12.11 7.18
C TYR A 58 9.97 11.28 7.34
N THR A 59 10.96 11.55 6.49
CA THR A 59 12.31 11.05 6.64
C THR A 59 13.25 12.22 6.49
N PHE A 60 14.54 11.96 6.66
CA PHE A 60 15.56 12.98 6.41
C PHE A 60 15.49 13.49 4.96
N ALA A 61 15.09 12.63 4.03
CA ALA A 61 14.99 13.00 2.62
C ALA A 61 13.75 13.83 2.29
N GLY A 62 12.76 13.86 3.18
CA GLY A 62 11.53 14.62 2.97
C GLY A 62 10.29 13.81 3.31
N SER A 63 9.19 14.16 2.66
CA SER A 63 7.89 13.53 2.89
C SER A 63 7.64 12.44 1.87
N HIS A 64 7.03 11.34 2.32
CA HIS A 64 6.75 10.18 1.48
C HIS A 64 5.28 9.76 1.65
N ALA A 65 4.61 9.46 0.55
CA ALA A 65 3.30 8.84 0.60
C ALA A 65 3.41 7.43 1.17
N ILE A 66 2.48 7.05 2.04
CA ILE A 66 2.49 5.72 2.67
C ILE A 66 1.20 5.00 2.31
N TYR A 67 1.34 3.77 1.86
CA TYR A 67 0.24 2.92 1.44
C TYR A 67 0.20 1.64 2.26
N ASN A 68 -1.01 1.11 2.45
CA ASN A 68 -1.17 -0.21 3.08
C ASN A 68 -0.83 -1.29 2.05
N TYR A 69 0.24 -2.04 2.29
CA TYR A 69 0.71 -3.05 1.35
C TYR A 69 -0.36 -4.11 1.05
N VAL A 70 -1.02 -4.63 2.09
CA VAL A 70 -2.03 -5.68 1.90
C VAL A 70 -3.21 -5.16 1.08
N THR A 71 -3.64 -3.92 1.33
CA THR A 71 -4.71 -3.33 0.53
C THR A 71 -4.29 -3.16 -0.92
N CYS A 72 -3.02 -2.87 -1.18
CA CYS A 72 -2.52 -2.83 -2.56
C CYS A 72 -2.70 -4.17 -3.25
N LEU A 73 -2.41 -5.28 -2.54
CA LEU A 73 -2.62 -6.61 -3.10
C LEU A 73 -4.10 -6.88 -3.36
N GLU A 74 -4.97 -6.46 -2.43
CA GLU A 74 -6.41 -6.62 -2.62
C GLU A 74 -6.91 -5.85 -3.85
N ILE A 75 -6.36 -4.67 -4.09
CA ILE A 75 -6.71 -3.90 -5.28
C ILE A 75 -6.34 -4.69 -6.54
N LEU A 76 -5.13 -5.24 -6.59
CA LEU A 76 -4.70 -6.04 -7.74
C LEU A 76 -5.58 -7.27 -7.94
N MET A 77 -5.96 -7.92 -6.84
CA MET A 77 -6.83 -9.09 -6.92
C MET A 77 -8.23 -8.74 -7.41
N GLN A 78 -8.80 -7.67 -6.91
CA GLN A 78 -10.18 -7.30 -7.24
C GLN A 78 -10.29 -6.56 -8.58
N ARG A 79 -9.39 -5.63 -8.83
CA ARG A 79 -9.43 -4.83 -10.05
C ARG A 79 -8.93 -5.62 -11.27
N ASP A 80 -7.83 -6.36 -11.09
CA ASP A 80 -7.13 -7.00 -12.19
C ASP A 80 -7.30 -8.52 -12.24
N GLY A 81 -8.06 -9.09 -11.31
CA GLY A 81 -8.37 -10.52 -11.31
C GLY A 81 -7.19 -11.42 -10.96
N MET A 82 -6.19 -10.90 -10.26
CA MET A 82 -5.02 -11.69 -9.89
C MET A 82 -5.30 -12.58 -8.68
N THR A 83 -4.61 -13.72 -8.62
CA THR A 83 -4.55 -14.48 -7.38
C THR A 83 -3.65 -13.74 -6.41
N TYR A 84 -3.67 -14.16 -5.14
CA TYR A 84 -2.81 -13.55 -4.14
C TYR A 84 -1.33 -13.64 -4.54
N ASP A 85 -0.90 -14.83 -4.97
CA ASP A 85 0.51 -15.02 -5.35
C ASP A 85 0.88 -14.17 -6.56
N GLU A 86 -0.02 -14.07 -7.53
CA GLU A 86 0.20 -13.22 -8.70
C GLU A 86 0.28 -11.74 -8.32
N ALA A 87 -0.58 -11.30 -7.41
CA ALA A 87 -0.58 -9.92 -6.95
C ALA A 87 0.72 -9.58 -6.22
N GLU A 88 1.20 -10.48 -5.37
CA GLU A 88 2.43 -10.30 -4.62
C GLU A 88 3.63 -10.20 -5.55
N GLU A 89 3.72 -11.09 -6.52
CA GLU A 89 4.80 -11.08 -7.50
C GLU A 89 4.75 -9.83 -8.38
N TYR A 90 3.56 -9.50 -8.88
CA TYR A 90 3.39 -8.29 -9.69
C TYR A 90 3.81 -7.04 -8.93
N PHE A 91 3.38 -6.94 -7.68
CA PHE A 91 3.68 -5.78 -6.87
C PHE A 91 5.19 -5.61 -6.68
N GLU A 92 5.88 -6.70 -6.38
CA GLU A 92 7.30 -6.67 -6.14
C GLU A 92 8.09 -6.22 -7.37
N PHE A 93 7.73 -6.73 -8.55
CA PHE A 93 8.48 -6.43 -9.76
C PHE A 93 8.03 -5.16 -10.48
N ASN A 94 6.75 -4.83 -10.41
CA ASN A 94 6.19 -3.77 -11.25
C ASN A 94 5.82 -2.51 -10.46
N VAL A 95 5.67 -2.60 -9.17
CA VAL A 95 5.31 -1.44 -8.36
C VAL A 95 6.51 -0.97 -7.56
N THR A 96 7.02 -1.79 -6.64
CA THR A 96 8.17 -1.36 -5.83
C THR A 96 9.41 -1.14 -6.68
N GLY A 97 9.57 -1.92 -7.76
CA GLY A 97 10.71 -1.78 -8.65
C GLY A 97 10.63 -0.60 -9.60
N SER A 98 9.47 0.05 -9.74
CA SER A 98 9.32 1.16 -10.68
C SER A 98 9.62 2.53 -10.07
N PHE A 99 9.75 2.61 -8.75
CA PHE A 99 10.06 3.86 -8.07
C PHE A 99 11.54 3.91 -7.72
N MET A 100 12.15 5.06 -7.94
CA MET A 100 13.57 5.26 -7.67
C MET A 100 13.79 6.61 -7.03
N GLY A 101 14.83 6.69 -6.18
CA GLY A 101 15.22 7.94 -5.57
C GLY A 101 14.71 8.10 -4.14
N ASP A 102 14.98 9.27 -3.58
CA ASP A 102 14.80 9.54 -2.16
C ASP A 102 13.35 9.78 -1.73
N ARG A 103 12.46 10.02 -2.69
CA ARG A 103 11.08 10.43 -2.41
C ARG A 103 10.05 9.36 -2.80
N MET A 104 10.49 8.12 -2.98
CA MET A 104 9.59 7.04 -3.38
C MET A 104 8.53 6.74 -2.32
N PRO A 105 7.36 6.24 -2.73
CA PRO A 105 6.34 5.82 -1.79
C PRO A 105 6.81 4.67 -0.90
N VAL A 106 6.21 4.59 0.30
CA VAL A 106 6.46 3.53 1.26
C VAL A 106 5.24 2.62 1.32
N PHE A 107 5.47 1.32 1.31
CA PHE A 107 4.39 0.33 1.39
C PHE A 107 4.51 -0.39 2.72
N LEU A 108 3.55 -0.11 3.60
CA LEU A 108 3.58 -0.58 4.98
C LEU A 108 2.89 -1.93 5.12
N LEU A 109 3.63 -2.92 5.62
CA LEU A 109 3.03 -4.19 6.03
C LEU A 109 2.78 -4.09 7.53
N SER A 110 1.51 -3.90 7.89
CA SER A 110 1.13 -3.71 9.29
C SER A 110 1.32 -5.00 10.08
N MET A 111 1.81 -4.86 11.30
CA MET A 111 1.92 -5.98 12.23
C MET A 111 0.59 -6.66 12.49
N LYS A 112 -0.51 -5.92 12.36
CA LYS A 112 -1.86 -6.46 12.56
C LYS A 112 -2.32 -7.38 11.44
N GLU A 113 -1.60 -7.37 10.32
CA GLU A 113 -1.98 -8.13 9.14
C GLU A 113 -1.12 -9.35 8.90
N VAL A 114 -0.29 -9.71 9.87
CA VAL A 114 0.61 -10.86 9.78
C VAL A 114 0.54 -11.69 11.04
N THR A 115 0.94 -12.95 10.92
CA THR A 115 1.07 -13.83 12.08
C THR A 115 2.47 -13.69 12.66
N VAL A 116 2.56 -13.51 13.97
CA VAL A 116 3.83 -13.48 14.68
C VAL A 116 3.97 -14.77 15.45
N GLU A 117 5.04 -15.53 15.17
CA GLU A 117 5.33 -16.76 15.88
C GLU A 117 6.45 -16.52 16.89
N HIS A 118 6.30 -17.12 18.06
CA HIS A 118 7.29 -17.03 19.10
C HIS A 118 7.97 -18.40 19.24
N ASN A 119 9.30 -18.40 19.12
CA ASN A 119 10.09 -19.60 19.31
C ASN A 119 10.60 -19.62 20.75
N ASP A 120 10.14 -20.59 21.49
CA ASP A 120 10.56 -20.77 22.89
C ASP A 120 11.80 -21.64 22.99
#